data_1e0ce912dea92995dd76a4e19b5eb516
#
_entry.id   1e0ce912dea92995dd76a4e19b5eb516
#
_cell.length_a   1.000
_cell.length_b   1.000
_cell.length_c   1.000
_cell.angle_alpha   90.00
_cell.angle_beta   90.00
_cell.angle_gamma   90.00
#
_symmetry.space_group_name_H-M   'P 1'
#
loop_
_entity.id
_entity.type
_entity.pdbx_description
1 polymer ?
#
loop_
_entity_poly.entity_id
_entity_poly.type
_entity_poly.pdbx_seq_one_letter_code
_entity_poly.pdbx_strand_id
1 'polypeptide(L)'
;MKIRTILSAIAIALVSSACSGFLDTSIDRNSTGETIATNYSAIWGFGRAVYTPIGYGFGMIDSNIFATASDEAQQTSAQSTVIYFNKGMLNENVNPLFTYYRNYYEGIRAANFFLDYVGDGKGEEMLAQNRNLVTDKVNYERDLQSLAWFKAEAHVARAYYYSELAKMYGGVPIVESFVDDGTMVARSSYEDVVAYVVNEIDTYKSELALNWNDFKDREGRFTLGVALAIKARTLLYAASPLHNPTNDVKKCEAAAAAANELISNTELGYSLDPSYGSYFIGGNPLTSPETIYCVRRSQSNNMEKSNYPIATQGGKSGATPTHNLVAAYEYIGTPDPTNPYANRDPRLAASVVTNGSTWNGRTIDQSAGATDDMANTNASKTGYYLKKFLTDNLDLVQGQVAQHNWIAYRWAEVLLNYAEAMNEAYGPDAAPAGYTLTARPALQQVRDRASSKLPKVFASDKESFREAVKHERRVELAFEDHRYWDLLRWKDAMDVLNKPVLGVAVTKTETGWSYEVKEVATRTFH
;
A
#
# COMPACT_ATOMS: atom_id res chain seq x y z
N MET A 1 -76.93 31.07 -19.30
CA MET A 1 -76.03 30.61 -18.23
C MET A 1 -75.61 29.17 -18.37
N LYS A 2 -76.23 28.27 -19.15
CA LYS A 2 -75.89 26.84 -19.26
C LYS A 2 -74.78 26.52 -20.25
N ILE A 3 -74.55 27.34 -21.29
CA ILE A 3 -73.48 27.05 -22.31
C ILE A 3 -72.07 27.43 -21.84
N ARG A 4 -71.95 28.48 -21.03
CA ARG A 4 -70.61 28.85 -20.48
C ARG A 4 -70.06 27.85 -19.45
N THR A 5 -70.96 27.21 -18.71
CA THR A 5 -70.57 26.19 -17.70
C THR A 5 -70.13 24.86 -18.36
N ILE A 6 -70.69 24.49 -19.51
CA ILE A 6 -70.31 23.30 -20.26
C ILE A 6 -68.95 23.47 -20.97
N LEU A 7 -68.72 24.69 -21.52
CA LEU A 7 -67.38 24.96 -22.13
C LEU A 7 -66.26 25.05 -21.10
N SER A 8 -66.54 25.52 -19.87
CA SER A 8 -65.56 25.52 -18.78
C SER A 8 -65.25 24.09 -18.26
N ALA A 9 -66.27 23.23 -18.22
CA ALA A 9 -66.09 21.82 -17.81
C ALA A 9 -65.30 21.01 -18.85
N ILE A 10 -65.51 21.27 -20.15
CA ILE A 10 -64.75 20.62 -21.23
C ILE A 10 -63.29 21.13 -21.27
N ALA A 11 -63.01 22.38 -21.00
CA ALA A 11 -61.66 22.94 -20.93
C ALA A 11 -60.84 22.36 -19.73
N ILE A 12 -61.51 22.14 -18.58
CA ILE A 12 -60.89 21.52 -17.42
C ILE A 12 -60.63 20.02 -17.66
N ALA A 13 -61.50 19.32 -18.35
CA ALA A 13 -61.29 17.90 -18.69
C ALA A 13 -60.18 17.67 -19.74
N LEU A 14 -59.92 18.61 -20.63
CA LEU A 14 -58.83 18.55 -21.62
C LEU A 14 -57.46 18.91 -21.03
N VAL A 15 -57.42 19.69 -19.95
CA VAL A 15 -56.14 19.99 -19.26
C VAL A 15 -55.73 18.87 -18.32
N SER A 16 -56.65 18.07 -17.78
CA SER A 16 -56.34 16.94 -16.90
C SER A 16 -55.89 15.67 -17.63
N SER A 17 -56.15 15.56 -18.95
CA SER A 17 -55.66 14.42 -19.74
C SER A 17 -54.27 14.65 -20.41
N ALA A 18 -53.73 15.86 -20.37
CA ALA A 18 -52.44 16.19 -20.96
C ALA A 18 -51.24 15.98 -19.99
N CYS A 19 -51.49 15.71 -18.71
CA CYS A 19 -50.43 15.59 -17.70
C CYS A 19 -50.21 14.15 -17.16
N SER A 20 -50.99 13.15 -17.63
CA SER A 20 -50.80 11.78 -17.10
C SER A 20 -49.56 11.05 -17.63
N GLY A 21 -49.04 11.46 -18.80
CA GLY A 21 -47.83 10.88 -19.34
C GLY A 21 -46.52 11.59 -18.94
N PHE A 22 -46.59 12.78 -18.36
CA PHE A 22 -45.40 13.55 -17.97
C PHE A 22 -44.89 13.19 -16.56
N LEU A 23 -45.74 12.55 -15.75
CA LEU A 23 -45.38 12.12 -14.38
C LEU A 23 -45.10 10.62 -14.28
N ASP A 24 -45.31 9.86 -15.34
CA ASP A 24 -44.93 8.44 -15.45
C ASP A 24 -43.53 8.25 -16.04
N THR A 25 -42.59 9.13 -15.75
CA THR A 25 -41.18 8.76 -15.81
C THR A 25 -40.93 7.87 -14.60
N SER A 26 -40.96 6.55 -14.81
CA SER A 26 -40.28 5.62 -13.93
C SER A 26 -38.86 6.14 -13.82
N ILE A 27 -38.50 6.73 -12.68
CA ILE A 27 -37.12 6.99 -12.34
C ILE A 27 -36.55 5.60 -12.12
N ASP A 28 -36.17 4.92 -13.21
CA ASP A 28 -35.39 3.72 -13.16
C ASP A 28 -34.01 4.11 -12.60
N ARG A 29 -33.86 3.99 -11.31
CA ARG A 29 -32.59 4.23 -10.61
C ARG A 29 -31.60 3.10 -10.88
N ASN A 30 -32.01 2.03 -11.50
CA ASN A 30 -31.19 0.91 -11.90
C ASN A 30 -30.94 1.02 -13.42
N SER A 31 -29.78 1.57 -13.77
CA SER A 31 -29.29 1.42 -15.15
C SER A 31 -29.16 -0.07 -15.43
N THR A 32 -29.98 -0.62 -16.32
CA THR A 32 -29.84 -2.01 -16.77
C THR A 32 -28.55 -2.14 -17.56
N GLY A 33 -27.92 -3.33 -17.59
CA GLY A 33 -26.75 -3.59 -18.42
C GLY A 33 -26.95 -3.18 -19.87
N GLU A 34 -28.15 -3.31 -20.43
CA GLU A 34 -28.51 -2.87 -21.78
C GLU A 34 -28.50 -1.36 -21.98
N THR A 35 -29.01 -0.57 -21.03
CA THR A 35 -28.99 0.91 -21.13
C THR A 35 -27.59 1.49 -20.93
N ILE A 36 -26.76 0.80 -20.18
CA ILE A 36 -25.34 1.14 -20.01
C ILE A 36 -24.55 0.75 -21.26
N ALA A 37 -24.84 -0.41 -21.87
CA ALA A 37 -24.14 -0.97 -23.01
C ALA A 37 -24.14 -0.08 -24.29
N THR A 38 -24.97 0.94 -24.35
CA THR A 38 -25.04 1.90 -25.47
C THR A 38 -24.36 3.25 -25.15
N ASN A 39 -23.89 3.44 -23.93
CA ASN A 39 -23.34 4.72 -23.48
C ASN A 39 -21.80 4.73 -23.51
N TYR A 40 -21.21 5.22 -24.60
CA TYR A 40 -19.76 5.25 -24.73
C TYR A 40 -19.07 6.08 -23.63
N SER A 41 -19.72 7.11 -23.09
CA SER A 41 -19.12 7.92 -22.01
C SER A 41 -18.98 7.15 -20.69
N ALA A 42 -19.77 6.09 -20.50
CA ALA A 42 -19.67 5.19 -19.35
C ALA A 42 -18.36 4.36 -19.36
N ILE A 43 -17.74 4.13 -20.52
CA ILE A 43 -16.44 3.45 -20.64
C ILE A 43 -15.43 4.04 -19.66
N TRP A 44 -15.32 5.37 -19.62
CA TRP A 44 -14.37 6.08 -18.78
C TRP A 44 -14.68 5.98 -17.29
N GLY A 45 -15.97 5.96 -16.96
CA GLY A 45 -16.45 5.78 -15.58
C GLY A 45 -16.14 4.40 -15.04
N PHE A 46 -16.47 3.36 -15.79
CA PHE A 46 -16.23 1.97 -15.41
C PHE A 46 -14.73 1.62 -15.42
N GLY A 47 -13.97 2.11 -16.40
CA GLY A 47 -12.52 1.95 -16.40
C GLY A 47 -11.84 2.57 -15.16
N ARG A 48 -12.34 3.71 -14.65
CA ARG A 48 -11.83 4.31 -13.41
C ARG A 48 -12.32 3.59 -12.16
N ALA A 49 -13.49 2.96 -12.20
CA ALA A 49 -14.08 2.29 -11.04
C ALA A 49 -13.20 1.14 -10.52
N VAL A 50 -12.35 0.55 -11.37
CA VAL A 50 -11.40 -0.51 -10.98
C VAL A 50 -10.38 -0.07 -9.93
N TYR A 51 -10.15 1.23 -9.77
CA TYR A 51 -9.22 1.79 -8.79
C TYR A 51 -9.84 2.09 -7.42
N THR A 52 -11.16 2.16 -7.34
CA THR A 52 -11.87 2.59 -6.12
C THR A 52 -11.56 1.71 -4.90
N PRO A 53 -11.51 0.37 -5.01
CA PRO A 53 -11.27 -0.52 -3.88
C PRO A 53 -9.80 -0.69 -3.48
N ILE A 54 -8.86 -0.02 -4.15
CA ILE A 54 -7.44 -0.13 -3.81
C ILE A 54 -7.21 0.31 -2.36
N GLY A 55 -6.52 -0.54 -1.61
CA GLY A 55 -6.24 -0.34 -0.19
C GLY A 55 -5.41 0.93 0.08
N TYR A 56 -5.70 1.61 1.18
CA TYR A 56 -4.98 2.79 1.65
C TYR A 56 -4.36 2.49 3.01
N GLY A 57 -3.06 2.19 3.05
CA GLY A 57 -2.39 1.66 4.23
C GLY A 57 -2.43 2.55 5.47
N PHE A 58 -2.55 3.88 5.30
CA PHE A 58 -2.74 4.79 6.44
C PHE A 58 -4.07 4.61 7.19
N GLY A 59 -4.96 3.79 6.70
CA GLY A 59 -6.23 3.51 7.34
C GLY A 59 -6.48 2.01 7.54
N MET A 60 -5.46 1.17 7.48
CA MET A 60 -5.62 -0.27 7.47
C MET A 60 -6.15 -0.84 8.78
N ILE A 61 -5.73 -0.29 9.92
CA ILE A 61 -6.24 -0.64 11.25
C ILE A 61 -6.65 0.64 11.99
N ASP A 62 -7.94 0.74 12.34
CA ASP A 62 -8.49 1.83 13.16
C ASP A 62 -8.07 3.23 12.69
N SER A 63 -8.08 3.47 11.38
CA SER A 63 -7.61 4.71 10.74
C SER A 63 -6.12 5.00 10.97
N ASN A 64 -5.29 3.96 11.12
CA ASN A 64 -3.85 4.03 11.32
C ASN A 64 -3.12 2.94 10.51
N ILE A 65 -1.79 2.94 10.56
CA ILE A 65 -0.91 1.98 9.89
C ILE A 65 -0.96 0.59 10.54
N PHE A 66 -0.72 -0.44 9.75
CA PHE A 66 -0.75 -1.84 10.19
C PHE A 66 0.50 -2.28 10.97
N ALA A 67 1.55 -1.45 11.01
CA ALA A 67 2.79 -1.72 11.73
C ALA A 67 2.59 -2.14 13.20
N THR A 68 1.48 -1.70 13.82
CA THR A 68 1.10 -2.07 15.20
C THR A 68 0.70 -3.53 15.38
N ALA A 69 0.46 -4.26 14.30
CA ALA A 69 0.26 -5.72 14.31
C ALA A 69 1.59 -6.51 14.32
N SER A 70 2.73 -5.83 14.11
CA SER A 70 4.08 -6.42 14.09
C SER A 70 4.95 -5.92 15.24
N ASP A 71 6.21 -6.36 15.28
CA ASP A 71 7.21 -5.91 16.25
C ASP A 71 7.76 -4.49 15.98
N GLU A 72 7.21 -3.77 14.99
CA GLU A 72 7.62 -2.41 14.65
C GLU A 72 7.03 -1.35 15.58
N ALA A 73 5.75 -1.48 15.93
CA ALA A 73 5.06 -0.50 16.76
C ALA A 73 4.08 -1.13 17.74
N GLN A 74 3.79 -0.42 18.82
CA GLN A 74 2.76 -0.73 19.78
C GLN A 74 1.63 0.30 19.67
N GLN A 75 0.38 -0.16 19.65
CA GLN A 75 -0.77 0.74 19.69
C GLN A 75 -1.02 1.22 21.11
N THR A 76 -1.15 2.53 21.28
CA THR A 76 -1.39 3.16 22.59
C THR A 76 -2.82 2.90 23.08
N SER A 77 -3.81 2.97 22.19
CA SER A 77 -5.21 2.75 22.55
C SER A 77 -5.49 1.26 22.83
N ALA A 78 -5.98 0.96 24.01
CA ALA A 78 -6.41 -0.38 24.39
C ALA A 78 -7.71 -0.81 23.68
N GLN A 79 -8.43 0.10 23.05
CA GLN A 79 -9.68 -0.17 22.31
C GLN A 79 -9.42 -0.49 20.83
N SER A 80 -8.17 -0.51 20.39
CA SER A 80 -7.84 -0.81 18.99
C SER A 80 -8.09 -2.27 18.66
N THR A 81 -8.62 -2.51 17.46
CA THR A 81 -8.85 -3.87 16.92
C THR A 81 -7.53 -4.60 16.61
N VAL A 82 -6.40 -3.92 16.61
CA VAL A 82 -5.06 -4.54 16.50
C VAL A 82 -4.80 -5.55 17.63
N ILE A 83 -5.53 -5.45 18.76
CA ILE A 83 -5.43 -6.41 19.85
C ILE A 83 -5.69 -7.86 19.39
N TYR A 84 -6.53 -8.07 18.36
CA TYR A 84 -6.79 -9.40 17.83
C TYR A 84 -5.54 -10.05 17.24
N PHE A 85 -4.66 -9.24 16.60
CA PHE A 85 -3.35 -9.70 16.15
C PHE A 85 -2.37 -9.93 17.31
N ASN A 86 -2.35 -9.01 18.27
CA ASN A 86 -1.36 -8.99 19.34
C ASN A 86 -1.64 -9.96 20.50
N LYS A 87 -2.85 -10.53 20.57
CA LYS A 87 -3.27 -11.45 21.63
C LYS A 87 -3.68 -12.83 21.11
N GLY A 88 -3.34 -13.17 19.86
CA GLY A 88 -3.67 -14.47 19.28
C GLY A 88 -5.17 -14.74 19.17
N MET A 89 -5.97 -13.69 18.94
CA MET A 89 -7.43 -13.79 18.94
C MET A 89 -8.03 -13.88 17.53
N LEU A 90 -7.19 -13.89 16.50
CA LEU A 90 -7.65 -14.01 15.12
C LEU A 90 -8.26 -15.39 14.88
N ASN A 91 -9.44 -15.41 14.28
CA ASN A 91 -10.10 -16.61 13.82
C ASN A 91 -11.07 -16.29 12.69
N GLU A 92 -11.79 -17.28 12.17
CA GLU A 92 -12.72 -17.12 11.06
C GLU A 92 -13.84 -16.09 11.30
N ASN A 93 -14.22 -15.84 12.56
CA ASN A 93 -15.27 -14.89 12.94
C ASN A 93 -14.71 -13.54 13.41
N VAL A 94 -13.41 -13.47 13.69
CA VAL A 94 -12.74 -12.29 14.23
C VAL A 94 -11.50 -12.00 13.40
N ASN A 95 -11.67 -11.22 12.35
CA ASN A 95 -10.58 -10.78 11.49
C ASN A 95 -10.81 -9.32 11.06
N PRO A 96 -10.07 -8.35 11.61
CA PRO A 96 -10.18 -6.94 11.23
C PRO A 96 -9.93 -6.66 9.73
N LEU A 97 -9.22 -7.57 9.04
CA LEU A 97 -8.94 -7.44 7.60
C LEU A 97 -10.07 -7.96 6.71
N PHE A 98 -11.18 -8.47 7.27
CA PHE A 98 -12.30 -8.99 6.48
C PHE A 98 -12.88 -7.95 5.50
N THR A 99 -12.84 -6.66 5.87
CA THR A 99 -13.27 -5.57 4.99
C THR A 99 -12.43 -5.52 3.71
N TYR A 100 -11.13 -5.82 3.78
CA TYR A 100 -10.24 -5.86 2.59
C TYR A 100 -10.57 -7.04 1.69
N TYR A 101 -10.94 -8.19 2.24
CA TYR A 101 -11.43 -9.33 1.44
C TYR A 101 -12.61 -8.90 0.55
N ARG A 102 -13.61 -8.30 1.16
CA ARG A 102 -14.79 -7.80 0.44
C ARG A 102 -14.41 -6.72 -0.59
N ASN A 103 -13.65 -5.72 -0.17
CA ASN A 103 -13.27 -4.61 -1.05
C ASN A 103 -12.47 -5.09 -2.27
N TYR A 104 -11.57 -6.06 -2.10
CA TYR A 104 -10.80 -6.58 -3.22
C TYR A 104 -11.66 -7.39 -4.18
N TYR A 105 -12.64 -8.14 -3.69
CA TYR A 105 -13.63 -8.77 -4.57
C TYR A 105 -14.57 -7.76 -5.26
N GLU A 106 -14.90 -6.64 -4.61
CA GLU A 106 -15.57 -5.52 -5.27
C GLU A 106 -14.71 -4.95 -6.42
N GLY A 107 -13.39 -4.88 -6.24
CA GLY A 107 -12.44 -4.48 -7.29
C GLY A 107 -12.38 -5.48 -8.45
N ILE A 108 -12.31 -6.77 -8.14
CA ILE A 108 -12.36 -7.85 -9.15
C ILE A 108 -13.68 -7.78 -9.92
N ARG A 109 -14.81 -7.60 -9.23
CA ARG A 109 -16.13 -7.46 -9.86
C ARG A 109 -16.18 -6.23 -10.78
N ALA A 110 -15.61 -5.08 -10.35
CA ALA A 110 -15.55 -3.87 -11.18
C ALA A 110 -14.70 -4.09 -12.44
N ALA A 111 -13.56 -4.79 -12.32
CA ALA A 111 -12.71 -5.13 -13.45
C ALA A 111 -13.42 -6.08 -14.43
N ASN A 112 -14.04 -7.14 -13.93
CA ASN A 112 -14.81 -8.08 -14.74
C ASN A 112 -15.97 -7.37 -15.45
N PHE A 113 -16.74 -6.57 -14.73
CA PHE A 113 -17.85 -5.80 -15.33
C PHE A 113 -17.35 -4.89 -16.45
N PHE A 114 -16.26 -4.17 -16.24
CA PHE A 114 -15.69 -3.31 -17.27
C PHE A 114 -15.22 -4.09 -18.49
N LEU A 115 -14.49 -5.17 -18.28
CA LEU A 115 -13.97 -6.02 -19.36
C LEU A 115 -15.10 -6.66 -20.18
N ASP A 116 -16.15 -7.16 -19.52
CA ASP A 116 -17.34 -7.71 -20.20
C ASP A 116 -18.12 -6.62 -20.95
N TYR A 117 -18.15 -5.39 -20.41
CA TYR A 117 -18.82 -4.24 -21.01
C TYR A 117 -18.14 -3.78 -22.31
N VAL A 118 -16.81 -3.77 -22.36
CA VAL A 118 -16.02 -3.29 -23.51
C VAL A 118 -15.39 -4.43 -24.34
N GLY A 119 -15.58 -5.67 -23.91
CA GLY A 119 -15.02 -6.86 -24.56
C GLY A 119 -15.60 -7.13 -25.94
N ASP A 120 -15.00 -8.10 -26.66
CA ASP A 120 -15.46 -8.57 -27.97
C ASP A 120 -15.69 -7.47 -29.02
N GLY A 121 -14.89 -6.38 -28.95
CA GLY A 121 -15.00 -5.25 -29.87
C GLY A 121 -16.10 -4.24 -29.54
N LYS A 122 -16.94 -4.47 -28.52
CA LYS A 122 -18.05 -3.57 -28.13
C LYS A 122 -17.57 -2.15 -27.81
N GLY A 123 -16.44 -2.02 -27.09
CA GLY A 123 -15.86 -0.71 -26.75
C GLY A 123 -15.47 0.08 -27.98
N GLU A 124 -14.80 -0.54 -28.95
CA GLU A 124 -14.39 0.03 -30.22
C GLU A 124 -15.61 0.43 -31.07
N GLU A 125 -16.66 -0.40 -31.11
CA GLU A 125 -17.92 -0.10 -31.79
C GLU A 125 -18.62 1.11 -31.17
N MET A 126 -18.73 1.19 -29.84
CA MET A 126 -19.28 2.34 -29.14
C MET A 126 -18.53 3.63 -29.45
N LEU A 127 -17.19 3.59 -29.49
CA LEU A 127 -16.37 4.74 -29.85
C LEU A 127 -16.62 5.15 -31.32
N ALA A 128 -16.65 4.20 -32.25
CA ALA A 128 -16.87 4.47 -33.68
C ALA A 128 -18.25 5.08 -33.95
N GLN A 129 -19.29 4.65 -33.24
CA GLN A 129 -20.65 5.19 -33.37
C GLN A 129 -20.78 6.63 -32.85
N ASN A 130 -19.91 7.04 -31.92
CA ASN A 130 -19.94 8.36 -31.27
C ASN A 130 -18.95 9.36 -31.86
N ARG A 131 -18.24 9.01 -32.95
CA ARG A 131 -17.25 9.86 -33.60
C ARG A 131 -17.51 9.95 -35.10
N ASN A 132 -17.28 11.12 -35.67
CA ASN A 132 -17.17 11.25 -37.11
C ASN A 132 -15.73 10.89 -37.51
N LEU A 133 -15.55 9.70 -38.10
CA LEU A 133 -14.21 9.16 -38.43
C LEU A 133 -13.47 9.95 -39.52
N VAL A 134 -14.16 10.87 -40.22
CA VAL A 134 -13.54 11.75 -41.23
C VAL A 134 -13.07 13.06 -40.60
N THR A 135 -13.94 13.72 -39.83
CA THR A 135 -13.67 15.04 -39.27
C THR A 135 -13.13 15.03 -37.83
N ASP A 136 -13.26 13.92 -37.11
CA ASP A 136 -12.89 13.76 -35.70
C ASP A 136 -11.92 12.57 -35.47
N LYS A 137 -11.16 12.22 -36.50
CA LYS A 137 -10.24 11.06 -36.50
C LYS A 137 -9.23 11.09 -35.36
N VAL A 138 -8.64 12.26 -35.08
CA VAL A 138 -7.64 12.42 -34.02
C VAL A 138 -8.20 12.10 -32.64
N ASN A 139 -9.42 12.55 -32.34
CA ASN A 139 -10.08 12.23 -31.08
C ASN A 139 -10.46 10.75 -30.99
N TYR A 140 -10.88 10.15 -32.11
CA TYR A 140 -11.18 8.72 -32.16
C TYR A 140 -9.94 7.85 -31.86
N GLU A 141 -8.81 8.13 -32.50
CA GLU A 141 -7.54 7.42 -32.27
C GLU A 141 -7.05 7.57 -30.82
N ARG A 142 -7.18 8.77 -30.25
CA ARG A 142 -6.87 9.02 -28.83
C ARG A 142 -7.77 8.22 -27.89
N ASP A 143 -9.06 8.13 -28.20
CA ASP A 143 -10.04 7.40 -27.39
C ASP A 143 -9.81 5.88 -27.52
N LEU A 144 -9.44 5.36 -28.71
CA LEU A 144 -9.04 3.96 -28.90
C LEU A 144 -7.80 3.63 -28.05
N GLN A 145 -6.77 4.47 -28.08
CA GLN A 145 -5.59 4.27 -27.24
C GLN A 145 -5.95 4.29 -25.75
N SER A 146 -6.84 5.19 -25.35
CA SER A 146 -7.31 5.27 -23.96
C SER A 146 -8.11 4.02 -23.55
N LEU A 147 -8.91 3.48 -24.44
CA LEU A 147 -9.64 2.23 -24.23
C LEU A 147 -8.68 1.04 -24.07
N ALA A 148 -7.67 0.94 -24.93
CA ALA A 148 -6.65 -0.11 -24.82
C ALA A 148 -5.94 -0.07 -23.47
N TRP A 149 -5.51 1.12 -23.01
CA TRP A 149 -4.92 1.30 -21.69
C TRP A 149 -5.87 0.88 -20.56
N PHE A 150 -7.14 1.29 -20.60
CA PHE A 150 -8.11 0.91 -19.56
C PHE A 150 -8.37 -0.60 -19.52
N LYS A 151 -8.38 -1.28 -20.69
CA LYS A 151 -8.49 -2.75 -20.75
C LYS A 151 -7.30 -3.41 -20.06
N ALA A 152 -6.07 -3.05 -20.43
CA ALA A 152 -4.86 -3.58 -19.82
C ALA A 152 -4.79 -3.28 -18.30
N GLU A 153 -5.15 -2.06 -17.90
CA GLU A 153 -5.20 -1.67 -16.49
C GLU A 153 -6.26 -2.46 -15.70
N ALA A 154 -7.40 -2.80 -16.29
CA ALA A 154 -8.42 -3.60 -15.62
C ALA A 154 -7.92 -5.04 -15.36
N HIS A 155 -7.18 -5.64 -16.29
CA HIS A 155 -6.51 -6.91 -16.08
C HIS A 155 -5.45 -6.83 -14.97
N VAL A 156 -4.62 -5.80 -14.98
CA VAL A 156 -3.60 -5.59 -13.94
C VAL A 156 -4.22 -5.26 -12.58
N ALA A 157 -5.34 -4.51 -12.53
CA ALA A 157 -6.09 -4.28 -11.30
C ALA A 157 -6.62 -5.60 -10.71
N ARG A 158 -7.14 -6.48 -11.55
CA ARG A 158 -7.58 -7.82 -11.15
C ARG A 158 -6.41 -8.64 -10.59
N ALA A 159 -5.26 -8.63 -11.27
CA ALA A 159 -4.03 -9.25 -10.79
C ALA A 159 -3.58 -8.66 -9.43
N TYR A 160 -3.62 -7.34 -9.27
CA TYR A 160 -3.34 -6.67 -8.00
C TYR A 160 -4.23 -7.19 -6.87
N TYR A 161 -5.54 -7.23 -7.08
CA TYR A 161 -6.48 -7.68 -6.05
C TYR A 161 -6.26 -9.15 -5.68
N TYR A 162 -6.00 -10.02 -6.65
CA TYR A 162 -5.67 -11.41 -6.38
C TYR A 162 -4.32 -11.58 -5.67
N SER A 163 -3.32 -10.75 -5.97
CA SER A 163 -2.03 -10.77 -5.26
C SER A 163 -2.19 -10.38 -3.78
N GLU A 164 -3.01 -9.37 -3.49
CA GLU A 164 -3.30 -8.94 -2.13
C GLU A 164 -4.15 -9.97 -1.36
N LEU A 165 -5.15 -10.57 -2.02
CA LEU A 165 -5.94 -11.67 -1.45
C LEU A 165 -5.08 -12.90 -1.17
N ALA A 166 -4.19 -13.29 -2.08
CA ALA A 166 -3.26 -14.40 -1.88
C ALA A 166 -2.31 -14.15 -0.71
N LYS A 167 -1.79 -12.94 -0.57
CA LYS A 167 -0.97 -12.51 0.56
C LYS A 167 -1.69 -12.68 1.89
N MET A 168 -2.96 -12.30 1.98
CA MET A 168 -3.73 -12.26 3.22
C MET A 168 -4.42 -13.58 3.57
N TYR A 169 -4.85 -14.35 2.56
CA TYR A 169 -5.75 -15.50 2.75
C TYR A 169 -5.26 -16.80 2.11
N GLY A 170 -4.14 -16.76 1.39
CA GLY A 170 -3.65 -17.91 0.63
C GLY A 170 -4.50 -18.15 -0.63
N GLY A 171 -4.95 -19.38 -0.87
CA GLY A 171 -5.86 -19.68 -1.98
C GLY A 171 -7.22 -19.01 -1.79
N VAL A 172 -7.83 -18.54 -2.87
CA VAL A 172 -9.14 -17.85 -2.89
C VAL A 172 -9.90 -18.22 -4.18
N PRO A 173 -11.24 -18.05 -4.24
CA PRO A 173 -11.98 -18.24 -5.47
C PRO A 173 -11.51 -17.32 -6.60
N ILE A 174 -11.23 -17.87 -7.78
CA ILE A 174 -10.91 -17.10 -8.99
C ILE A 174 -12.20 -16.89 -9.79
N VAL A 175 -12.52 -15.62 -10.06
CA VAL A 175 -13.71 -15.19 -10.80
C VAL A 175 -13.26 -14.34 -11.98
N GLU A 176 -13.41 -14.87 -13.20
CA GLU A 176 -12.83 -14.29 -14.42
C GLU A 176 -13.82 -13.44 -15.25
N SER A 177 -15.11 -13.52 -14.92
CA SER A 177 -16.18 -12.77 -15.59
C SER A 177 -17.12 -12.16 -14.57
N PHE A 178 -17.95 -11.22 -15.01
CA PHE A 178 -19.00 -10.70 -14.17
C PHE A 178 -20.03 -11.80 -13.85
N VAL A 179 -20.28 -12.02 -12.58
CA VAL A 179 -21.24 -13.01 -12.08
C VAL A 179 -22.29 -12.34 -11.20
N ASP A 180 -23.49 -12.91 -11.20
CA ASP A 180 -24.59 -12.43 -10.35
C ASP A 180 -24.31 -12.68 -8.86
N ASP A 181 -24.93 -11.88 -8.01
CA ASP A 181 -24.85 -12.03 -6.58
C ASP A 181 -25.37 -13.41 -6.15
N GLY A 182 -24.61 -14.05 -5.24
CA GLY A 182 -24.93 -15.39 -4.75
C GLY A 182 -24.35 -16.54 -5.57
N THR A 183 -23.64 -16.28 -6.65
CA THR A 183 -22.90 -17.33 -7.37
C THR A 183 -21.79 -17.91 -6.48
N MET A 184 -21.83 -19.22 -6.28
CA MET A 184 -20.83 -19.93 -5.48
C MET A 184 -19.68 -20.39 -6.35
N VAL A 185 -18.48 -19.87 -6.09
CA VAL A 185 -17.25 -20.28 -6.76
C VAL A 185 -16.34 -21.00 -5.76
N ALA A 186 -15.83 -22.16 -6.14
CA ALA A 186 -14.94 -22.95 -5.29
C ALA A 186 -13.62 -22.21 -5.04
N ARG A 187 -13.01 -22.43 -3.88
CA ARG A 187 -11.70 -21.90 -3.52
C ARG A 187 -10.61 -22.57 -4.38
N SER A 188 -9.79 -21.78 -5.05
CA SER A 188 -8.61 -22.23 -5.76
C SER A 188 -7.42 -22.39 -4.83
N SER A 189 -6.40 -23.14 -5.24
CA SER A 189 -5.15 -23.24 -4.48
C SER A 189 -4.38 -21.93 -4.51
N TYR A 190 -3.43 -21.76 -3.59
CA TYR A 190 -2.53 -20.62 -3.61
C TYR A 190 -1.72 -20.55 -4.91
N GLU A 191 -1.23 -21.69 -5.37
CA GLU A 191 -0.47 -21.83 -6.60
C GLU A 191 -1.29 -21.41 -7.82
N ASP A 192 -2.57 -21.79 -7.88
CA ASP A 192 -3.47 -21.38 -8.98
C ASP A 192 -3.68 -19.86 -9.00
N VAL A 193 -3.84 -19.24 -7.82
CA VAL A 193 -3.98 -17.79 -7.72
C VAL A 193 -2.70 -17.08 -8.16
N VAL A 194 -1.52 -17.57 -7.75
CA VAL A 194 -0.23 -17.02 -8.19
C VAL A 194 -0.08 -17.16 -9.71
N ALA A 195 -0.37 -18.33 -10.26
CA ALA A 195 -0.32 -18.57 -11.71
C ALA A 195 -1.27 -17.64 -12.47
N TYR A 196 -2.47 -17.43 -11.95
CA TYR A 196 -3.45 -16.50 -12.52
C TYR A 196 -2.90 -15.05 -12.53
N VAL A 197 -2.35 -14.55 -11.42
CA VAL A 197 -1.75 -13.21 -11.32
C VAL A 197 -0.64 -13.02 -12.35
N VAL A 198 0.26 -14.00 -12.46
CA VAL A 198 1.39 -13.95 -13.41
C VAL A 198 0.88 -13.95 -14.86
N ASN A 199 -0.10 -14.81 -15.18
CA ASN A 199 -0.68 -14.88 -16.51
C ASN A 199 -1.38 -13.59 -16.92
N GLU A 200 -2.18 -12.98 -16.05
CA GLU A 200 -2.82 -11.67 -16.29
C GLU A 200 -1.78 -10.60 -16.64
N ILE A 201 -0.72 -10.53 -15.86
CA ILE A 201 0.34 -9.53 -16.08
C ILE A 201 1.10 -9.81 -17.37
N ASP A 202 1.56 -11.04 -17.59
CA ASP A 202 2.38 -11.38 -18.76
C ASP A 202 1.61 -11.23 -20.09
N THR A 203 0.29 -11.45 -20.06
CA THR A 203 -0.57 -11.28 -21.23
C THR A 203 -0.78 -9.81 -21.59
N TYR A 204 -0.98 -8.94 -20.61
CA TYR A 204 -1.46 -7.57 -20.87
C TYR A 204 -0.43 -6.46 -20.58
N LYS A 205 0.74 -6.77 -20.01
CA LYS A 205 1.76 -5.75 -19.64
C LYS A 205 2.25 -4.92 -20.83
N SER A 206 2.33 -5.47 -22.03
CA SER A 206 2.81 -4.77 -23.22
C SER A 206 1.87 -3.68 -23.72
N GLU A 207 0.60 -3.70 -23.29
CA GLU A 207 -0.41 -2.72 -23.67
C GLU A 207 -0.49 -1.55 -22.67
N LEU A 208 0.24 -1.62 -21.57
CA LEU A 208 0.28 -0.56 -20.55
C LEU A 208 1.16 0.62 -20.98
N ALA A 209 0.83 1.81 -20.50
CA ALA A 209 1.71 2.95 -20.62
C ALA A 209 3.00 2.75 -19.80
N LEU A 210 4.14 3.22 -20.33
CA LEU A 210 5.40 3.25 -19.58
C LEU A 210 5.31 4.20 -18.37
N ASN A 211 4.73 5.37 -18.60
CA ASN A 211 4.50 6.40 -17.57
C ASN A 211 3.34 7.32 -18.01
N TRP A 212 2.98 8.27 -17.16
CA TRP A 212 1.93 9.26 -17.44
C TRP A 212 2.47 10.69 -17.54
N ASN A 213 3.76 10.88 -17.81
CA ASN A 213 4.42 12.20 -17.83
C ASN A 213 3.76 13.19 -18.80
N ASP A 214 3.30 12.70 -19.96
CA ASP A 214 2.61 13.50 -20.98
C ASP A 214 1.09 13.61 -20.76
N PHE A 215 0.56 12.98 -19.70
CA PHE A 215 -0.88 12.85 -19.45
C PHE A 215 -1.21 13.14 -17.99
N LYS A 216 -1.07 14.41 -17.56
CA LYS A 216 -1.23 14.83 -16.16
C LYS A 216 -2.60 14.50 -15.55
N ASP A 217 -3.64 14.37 -16.35
CA ASP A 217 -4.99 13.95 -15.92
C ASP A 217 -5.11 12.44 -15.65
N ARG A 218 -4.05 11.66 -15.96
CA ARG A 218 -3.99 10.19 -15.85
C ARG A 218 -3.01 9.70 -14.80
N GLU A 219 -2.36 10.60 -14.10
CA GLU A 219 -1.46 10.26 -12.99
C GLU A 219 -2.16 9.39 -11.94
N GLY A 220 -1.44 8.40 -11.42
CA GLY A 220 -1.96 7.45 -10.42
C GLY A 220 -2.71 6.26 -11.02
N ARG A 221 -2.70 6.08 -12.36
CA ARG A 221 -3.13 4.87 -13.05
C ARG A 221 -1.97 3.87 -13.15
N PHE A 222 -2.29 2.61 -13.37
CA PHE A 222 -1.28 1.57 -13.53
C PHE A 222 -0.43 1.77 -14.78
N THR A 223 0.84 1.41 -14.65
CA THR A 223 1.85 1.46 -15.70
C THR A 223 2.52 0.09 -15.84
N LEU A 224 3.35 -0.08 -16.86
CA LEU A 224 4.17 -1.29 -17.01
C LEU A 224 4.98 -1.58 -15.74
N GLY A 225 5.60 -0.53 -15.12
CA GLY A 225 6.37 -0.70 -13.89
C GLY A 225 5.54 -1.23 -12.73
N VAL A 226 4.28 -0.81 -12.59
CA VAL A 226 3.36 -1.32 -11.55
C VAL A 226 3.06 -2.80 -11.78
N ALA A 227 2.74 -3.20 -13.00
CA ALA A 227 2.47 -4.60 -13.34
C ALA A 227 3.66 -5.51 -13.01
N LEU A 228 4.87 -5.10 -13.40
CA LEU A 228 6.10 -5.84 -13.10
C LEU A 228 6.40 -5.91 -11.60
N ALA A 229 6.13 -4.84 -10.84
CA ALA A 229 6.30 -4.84 -9.39
C ALA A 229 5.32 -5.78 -8.67
N ILE A 230 4.05 -5.83 -9.11
CA ILE A 230 3.06 -6.80 -8.63
C ILE A 230 3.53 -8.23 -8.86
N LYS A 231 3.98 -8.55 -10.09
CA LYS A 231 4.49 -9.88 -10.46
C LYS A 231 5.69 -10.27 -9.59
N ALA A 232 6.68 -9.38 -9.46
CA ALA A 232 7.90 -9.64 -8.69
C ALA A 232 7.59 -9.92 -7.22
N ARG A 233 6.75 -9.11 -6.56
CA ARG A 233 6.33 -9.34 -5.18
C ARG A 233 5.55 -10.64 -5.02
N THR A 234 4.61 -10.94 -5.92
CA THR A 234 3.81 -12.16 -5.88
C THR A 234 4.68 -13.41 -5.96
N LEU A 235 5.63 -13.43 -6.89
CA LEU A 235 6.54 -14.57 -7.06
C LEU A 235 7.55 -14.68 -5.89
N LEU A 236 8.01 -13.57 -5.30
CA LEU A 236 8.84 -13.61 -4.10
C LEU A 236 8.09 -14.27 -2.93
N TYR A 237 6.82 -13.92 -2.73
CA TYR A 237 5.99 -14.54 -1.68
C TYR A 237 5.80 -16.04 -1.95
N ALA A 238 5.56 -16.43 -3.21
CA ALA A 238 5.44 -17.84 -3.60
C ALA A 238 6.74 -18.63 -3.44
N ALA A 239 7.90 -17.97 -3.55
CA ALA A 239 9.22 -18.57 -3.33
C ALA A 239 9.62 -18.65 -1.86
N SER A 240 8.91 -17.93 -0.96
CA SER A 240 9.26 -17.85 0.46
C SER A 240 8.88 -19.11 1.23
N PRO A 241 9.52 -19.44 2.37
CA PRO A 241 9.36 -20.70 3.10
C PRO A 241 7.91 -21.11 3.43
N LEU A 242 6.99 -20.16 3.59
CA LEU A 242 5.56 -20.45 3.84
C LEU A 242 4.91 -21.21 2.68
N HIS A 243 5.20 -20.82 1.45
CA HIS A 243 4.62 -21.36 0.22
C HIS A 243 5.62 -22.19 -0.60
N ASN A 244 6.86 -22.34 -0.09
CA ASN A 244 7.90 -23.15 -0.69
C ASN A 244 8.59 -24.05 0.37
N PRO A 245 7.85 -24.94 1.04
CA PRO A 245 8.39 -25.74 2.16
C PRO A 245 9.44 -26.76 1.72
N THR A 246 9.51 -27.08 0.44
CA THR A 246 10.52 -27.99 -0.15
C THR A 246 11.78 -27.28 -0.61
N ASN A 247 11.86 -25.96 -0.48
CA ASN A 247 12.95 -25.10 -0.98
C ASN A 247 13.20 -25.31 -2.48
N ASP A 248 12.13 -25.38 -3.28
CA ASP A 248 12.24 -25.45 -4.74
C ASP A 248 12.92 -24.18 -5.27
N VAL A 249 14.16 -24.33 -5.72
CA VAL A 249 15.00 -23.24 -6.22
C VAL A 249 14.38 -22.57 -7.46
N LYS A 250 13.59 -23.29 -8.26
CA LYS A 250 12.91 -22.72 -9.43
C LYS A 250 11.92 -21.61 -9.10
N LYS A 251 11.26 -21.69 -7.94
CA LYS A 251 10.42 -20.60 -7.46
C LYS A 251 11.26 -19.34 -7.16
N CYS A 252 12.46 -19.50 -6.58
CA CYS A 252 13.37 -18.39 -6.33
C CYS A 252 13.94 -17.81 -7.63
N GLU A 253 14.28 -18.67 -8.60
CA GLU A 253 14.72 -18.26 -9.94
C GLU A 253 13.62 -17.45 -10.66
N ALA A 254 12.36 -17.89 -10.59
CA ALA A 254 11.22 -17.17 -11.17
C ALA A 254 11.00 -15.79 -10.51
N ALA A 255 11.13 -15.71 -9.19
CA ALA A 255 11.06 -14.44 -8.46
C ALA A 255 12.21 -13.49 -8.83
N ALA A 256 13.43 -14.01 -8.94
CA ALA A 256 14.59 -13.26 -9.38
C ALA A 256 14.43 -12.75 -10.82
N ALA A 257 13.93 -13.60 -11.72
CA ALA A 257 13.67 -13.22 -13.10
C ALA A 257 12.62 -12.10 -13.22
N ALA A 258 11.54 -12.18 -12.47
CA ALA A 258 10.50 -11.15 -12.48
C ALA A 258 11.01 -9.80 -11.93
N ALA A 259 11.80 -9.81 -10.87
CA ALA A 259 12.41 -8.58 -10.37
C ALA A 259 13.49 -8.04 -11.33
N ASN A 260 14.25 -8.93 -11.99
CA ASN A 260 15.23 -8.54 -13.00
C ASN A 260 14.57 -7.91 -14.24
N GLU A 261 13.41 -8.38 -14.65
CA GLU A 261 12.63 -7.80 -15.76
C GLU A 261 12.34 -6.32 -15.52
N LEU A 262 11.98 -5.97 -14.28
CA LEU A 262 11.75 -4.58 -13.87
C LEU A 262 13.06 -3.78 -13.77
N ILE A 263 14.11 -4.35 -13.15
CA ILE A 263 15.40 -3.67 -12.90
C ILE A 263 16.16 -3.40 -14.19
N SER A 264 16.14 -4.34 -15.14
CA SER A 264 16.86 -4.21 -16.41
C SER A 264 16.17 -3.29 -17.43
N ASN A 265 14.90 -2.96 -17.20
CA ASN A 265 14.16 -2.04 -18.08
C ASN A 265 14.45 -0.57 -17.73
N THR A 266 15.54 -0.04 -18.32
CA THR A 266 15.99 1.33 -18.07
C THR A 266 15.04 2.40 -18.59
N GLU A 267 14.11 2.08 -19.51
CA GLU A 267 13.12 3.02 -20.04
C GLU A 267 12.11 3.45 -18.97
N LEU A 268 11.92 2.63 -17.92
CA LEU A 268 11.05 2.96 -16.80
C LEU A 268 11.59 4.10 -15.92
N GLY A 269 12.91 4.34 -15.93
CA GLY A 269 13.55 5.48 -15.30
C GLY A 269 13.52 5.48 -13.76
N TYR A 270 13.26 4.34 -13.11
CA TYR A 270 13.24 4.26 -11.65
C TYR A 270 14.64 4.33 -11.03
N SER A 271 14.73 5.01 -9.91
CA SER A 271 15.95 5.09 -9.09
C SER A 271 15.60 5.44 -7.64
N LEU A 272 16.57 5.27 -6.73
CA LEU A 272 16.37 5.65 -5.33
C LEU A 272 16.29 7.17 -5.17
N ASP A 273 15.35 7.65 -4.37
CA ASP A 273 15.31 9.04 -3.93
C ASP A 273 16.56 9.32 -3.07
N PRO A 274 17.28 10.42 -3.28
CA PRO A 274 18.48 10.73 -2.52
C PRO A 274 18.19 10.95 -1.03
N SER A 275 16.97 11.34 -0.66
CA SER A 275 16.57 11.69 0.70
C SER A 275 15.48 10.77 1.24
N TYR A 276 15.87 9.77 2.06
CA TYR A 276 14.91 8.87 2.70
C TYR A 276 13.85 9.61 3.51
N GLY A 277 14.25 10.62 4.32
CA GLY A 277 13.31 11.30 5.23
C GLY A 277 12.27 12.15 4.52
N SER A 278 12.69 12.98 3.55
CA SER A 278 11.78 13.86 2.83
C SER A 278 10.92 13.13 1.80
N TYR A 279 11.36 12.00 1.29
CA TYR A 279 10.65 11.21 0.30
C TYR A 279 9.19 10.92 0.71
N PHE A 280 8.94 10.61 1.98
CA PHE A 280 7.61 10.22 2.47
C PHE A 280 6.67 11.38 2.78
N ILE A 281 7.10 12.64 2.63
CA ILE A 281 6.37 13.81 3.12
C ILE A 281 5.65 14.56 1.98
N GLY A 282 4.38 14.85 2.21
CA GLY A 282 3.59 15.71 1.34
C GLY A 282 3.44 15.17 -0.08
N GLY A 283 3.75 16.01 -1.07
CA GLY A 283 3.69 15.67 -2.49
C GLY A 283 4.95 14.98 -3.03
N ASN A 284 6.02 14.82 -2.24
CA ASN A 284 7.29 14.29 -2.73
C ASN A 284 7.18 12.89 -3.36
N PRO A 285 6.37 11.95 -2.83
CA PRO A 285 6.20 10.65 -3.49
C PRO A 285 5.68 10.74 -4.92
N LEU A 286 4.95 11.80 -5.27
CA LEU A 286 4.33 11.94 -6.60
C LEU A 286 5.33 12.31 -7.69
N THR A 287 6.48 12.86 -7.32
CA THR A 287 7.51 13.36 -8.24
C THR A 287 8.84 12.62 -8.13
N SER A 288 8.97 11.77 -7.11
CA SER A 288 10.19 10.99 -6.90
C SER A 288 10.33 9.85 -7.90
N PRO A 289 11.52 9.63 -8.48
CA PRO A 289 11.79 8.50 -9.34
C PRO A 289 11.79 7.15 -8.58
N GLU A 290 11.72 7.16 -7.26
CA GLU A 290 11.62 5.95 -6.45
C GLU A 290 10.20 5.36 -6.43
N THR A 291 9.18 6.19 -6.64
CA THR A 291 7.79 5.76 -6.57
C THR A 291 7.37 5.01 -7.82
N ILE A 292 7.02 3.75 -7.68
CA ILE A 292 6.42 2.94 -8.74
C ILE A 292 4.91 3.11 -8.72
N TYR A 293 4.29 3.03 -7.52
CA TYR A 293 2.86 3.26 -7.36
C TYR A 293 2.53 3.82 -5.97
N CYS A 294 1.72 4.87 -5.95
CA CYS A 294 1.16 5.38 -4.71
C CYS A 294 -0.35 5.63 -4.81
N VAL A 295 -1.05 5.34 -3.73
CA VAL A 295 -2.48 5.59 -3.58
C VAL A 295 -2.68 7.01 -3.07
N ARG A 296 -3.38 7.81 -3.86
CA ARG A 296 -3.63 9.24 -3.60
C ARG A 296 -4.98 9.43 -2.91
N ARG A 297 -5.04 10.32 -1.95
CA ARG A 297 -6.29 10.74 -1.29
C ARG A 297 -6.28 12.26 -1.14
N SER A 298 -7.44 12.82 -0.80
CA SER A 298 -7.55 14.23 -0.45
C SER A 298 -6.68 14.55 0.76
N GLN A 299 -6.23 15.79 0.88
CA GLN A 299 -5.50 16.27 2.05
C GLN A 299 -6.30 16.02 3.33
N SER A 300 -5.62 15.63 4.38
CA SER A 300 -6.20 15.37 5.70
C SER A 300 -5.17 15.58 6.80
N ASN A 301 -5.62 15.59 8.06
CA ASN A 301 -4.76 15.57 9.24
C ASN A 301 -5.00 14.32 10.10
N ASN A 302 -5.56 13.29 9.51
CA ASN A 302 -5.91 12.08 10.25
C ASN A 302 -4.66 11.36 10.77
N MET A 303 -3.57 11.33 9.99
CA MET A 303 -2.32 10.71 10.41
C MET A 303 -1.68 11.46 11.57
N GLU A 304 -1.64 12.78 11.52
CA GLU A 304 -1.13 13.64 12.60
C GLU A 304 -2.00 13.53 13.84
N LYS A 305 -3.33 13.64 13.73
CA LYS A 305 -4.25 13.43 14.86
C LYS A 305 -4.07 12.07 15.51
N SER A 306 -3.87 11.03 14.71
CA SER A 306 -3.70 9.67 15.22
C SER A 306 -2.35 9.47 15.91
N ASN A 307 -1.26 10.14 15.47
CA ASN A 307 0.10 9.75 15.81
C ASN A 307 0.98 10.83 16.45
N TYR A 308 0.61 12.11 16.39
CA TYR A 308 1.39 13.14 17.10
C TYR A 308 1.49 12.82 18.59
N PRO A 309 2.62 13.19 19.23
CA PRO A 309 2.80 13.07 20.68
C PRO A 309 1.63 13.67 21.46
N ILE A 310 1.23 13.05 22.55
CA ILE A 310 0.06 13.46 23.34
C ILE A 310 0.11 14.91 23.82
N ALA A 311 1.29 15.44 24.07
CA ALA A 311 1.49 16.81 24.47
C ALA A 311 1.29 17.83 23.32
N THR A 312 1.20 17.37 22.08
CA THR A 312 0.77 18.20 20.95
C THR A 312 -0.75 18.22 20.93
N GLN A 313 -1.35 19.41 21.08
CA GLN A 313 -2.80 19.54 21.16
C GLN A 313 -3.50 18.89 19.94
N GLY A 314 -4.40 17.95 20.20
CA GLY A 314 -5.10 17.16 19.20
C GLY A 314 -4.40 15.86 18.80
N GLY A 315 -3.17 15.59 19.24
CA GLY A 315 -2.44 14.35 19.01
C GLY A 315 -2.90 13.22 19.96
N LYS A 316 -2.78 11.96 19.51
CA LYS A 316 -3.25 10.76 20.25
C LYS A 316 -2.17 9.71 20.49
N SER A 317 -0.94 9.92 20.02
CA SER A 317 0.20 8.98 20.15
C SER A 317 -0.14 7.54 19.73
N GLY A 318 -0.86 7.34 18.62
CA GLY A 318 -1.47 6.05 18.27
C GLY A 318 -0.46 4.93 18.06
N ALA A 319 0.25 4.95 16.94
CA ALA A 319 1.31 3.98 16.62
C ALA A 319 2.64 4.45 17.20
N THR A 320 3.14 3.77 18.24
CA THR A 320 4.38 4.11 18.91
C THR A 320 5.46 3.07 18.61
N PRO A 321 6.57 3.47 17.94
CA PRO A 321 7.66 2.56 17.60
C PRO A 321 8.15 1.77 18.81
N THR A 322 8.49 0.50 18.66
CA THR A 322 9.06 -0.31 19.73
C THR A 322 10.57 -0.12 19.83
N HIS A 323 11.13 -0.37 21.01
CA HIS A 323 12.61 -0.46 21.12
C HIS A 323 13.16 -1.65 20.31
N ASN A 324 12.38 -2.70 20.10
CA ASN A 324 12.75 -3.81 19.21
C ASN A 324 13.11 -3.33 17.78
N LEU A 325 12.35 -2.37 17.24
CA LEU A 325 12.66 -1.73 15.96
C LEU A 325 13.83 -0.73 16.10
N VAL A 326 13.79 0.15 17.11
CA VAL A 326 14.84 1.15 17.31
C VAL A 326 16.22 0.49 17.45
N ALA A 327 16.33 -0.64 18.14
CA ALA A 327 17.56 -1.40 18.28
C ALA A 327 18.09 -1.97 16.94
N ALA A 328 17.21 -2.17 15.94
CA ALA A 328 17.62 -2.68 14.62
C ALA A 328 18.37 -1.64 13.77
N TYR A 329 18.19 -0.35 14.01
CA TYR A 329 19.00 0.67 13.33
C TYR A 329 20.45 0.58 13.80
N GLU A 330 21.38 0.38 12.88
CA GLU A 330 22.80 0.16 13.19
C GLU A 330 23.49 1.40 13.77
N TYR A 331 24.57 1.20 14.52
CA TYR A 331 25.50 2.28 14.85
C TYR A 331 26.48 2.51 13.69
N ILE A 332 26.68 3.76 13.33
CA ILE A 332 27.70 4.21 12.37
C ILE A 332 28.80 4.88 13.18
N GLY A 333 29.79 4.09 13.60
CA GLY A 333 30.85 4.55 14.50
C GLY A 333 30.63 4.14 15.97
N THR A 334 31.22 4.90 16.89
CA THR A 334 31.18 4.56 18.32
C THR A 334 29.85 5.01 18.94
N PRO A 335 29.16 4.12 19.68
CA PRO A 335 27.99 4.51 20.47
C PRO A 335 28.33 5.61 21.47
N ASP A 336 27.43 6.59 21.60
CA ASP A 336 27.50 7.63 22.63
C ASP A 336 26.80 7.13 23.90
N PRO A 337 27.52 7.02 25.05
CA PRO A 337 26.92 6.51 26.27
C PRO A 337 25.87 7.45 26.90
N THR A 338 25.88 8.74 26.51
CA THR A 338 24.94 9.75 27.02
C THR A 338 23.74 9.95 26.09
N ASN A 339 23.86 9.58 24.81
CA ASN A 339 22.79 9.68 23.82
C ASN A 339 22.73 8.41 22.94
N PRO A 340 21.88 7.44 23.29
CA PRO A 340 21.79 6.17 22.56
C PRO A 340 21.25 6.31 21.12
N TYR A 341 20.84 7.51 20.74
CA TYR A 341 20.33 7.82 19.39
C TYR A 341 21.37 8.49 18.48
N ALA A 342 22.50 8.93 19.06
CA ALA A 342 23.61 9.47 18.29
C ALA A 342 24.35 8.38 17.52
N ASN A 343 24.97 8.76 16.41
CA ASN A 343 25.78 7.86 15.57
C ASN A 343 25.03 6.59 15.08
N ARG A 344 23.72 6.68 14.94
CA ARG A 344 22.85 5.61 14.41
C ARG A 344 22.62 5.80 12.91
N ASP A 345 22.16 4.74 12.27
CA ASP A 345 21.58 4.80 10.92
C ASP A 345 20.66 6.02 10.79
N PRO A 346 20.89 6.94 9.85
CA PRO A 346 20.12 8.18 9.71
C PRO A 346 18.62 7.96 9.51
N ARG A 347 18.22 6.77 9.03
CA ARG A 347 16.80 6.41 8.87
C ARG A 347 16.07 6.33 10.23
N LEU A 348 16.78 6.11 11.35
CA LEU A 348 16.17 6.20 12.69
C LEU A 348 15.58 7.59 12.91
N ALA A 349 16.38 8.64 12.75
CA ALA A 349 15.94 10.02 12.96
C ALA A 349 14.88 10.48 11.95
N ALA A 350 14.81 9.82 10.78
CA ALA A 350 13.77 10.07 9.77
C ALA A 350 12.45 9.36 10.09
N SER A 351 12.48 8.25 10.83
CA SER A 351 11.32 7.38 11.05
C SER A 351 10.71 7.51 12.46
N VAL A 352 11.51 7.89 13.45
CA VAL A 352 11.17 7.85 14.88
C VAL A 352 11.48 9.17 15.57
N VAL A 353 10.53 9.67 16.34
CA VAL A 353 10.74 10.77 17.29
C VAL A 353 11.24 10.18 18.61
N THR A 354 12.42 10.56 19.04
CA THR A 354 13.07 10.09 20.27
C THR A 354 13.05 11.17 21.35
N ASN A 355 13.24 10.77 22.62
CA ASN A 355 13.41 11.72 23.69
C ASN A 355 14.62 12.64 23.42
N GLY A 356 14.49 13.93 23.73
CA GLY A 356 15.48 14.96 23.46
C GLY A 356 15.50 15.51 22.04
N SER A 357 14.77 14.90 21.07
CA SER A 357 14.66 15.43 19.73
C SER A 357 13.67 16.61 19.64
N THR A 358 13.84 17.47 18.63
CA THR A 358 12.88 18.53 18.33
C THR A 358 11.78 18.00 17.42
N TRP A 359 10.52 18.21 17.81
CA TRP A 359 9.33 17.86 17.04
C TRP A 359 8.17 18.79 17.42
N ASN A 360 7.37 19.21 16.45
CA ASN A 360 6.29 20.18 16.63
C ASN A 360 6.74 21.46 17.38
N GLY A 361 7.91 21.98 17.01
CA GLY A 361 8.46 23.22 17.56
C GLY A 361 8.96 23.15 19.01
N ARG A 362 9.05 21.96 19.60
CA ARG A 362 9.48 21.76 21.01
C ARG A 362 10.43 20.57 21.17
N THR A 363 11.18 20.58 22.25
CA THR A 363 11.96 19.39 22.64
C THR A 363 11.04 18.37 23.30
N ILE A 364 11.10 17.13 22.85
CA ILE A 364 10.36 16.01 23.44
C ILE A 364 11.02 15.60 24.76
N ASP A 365 10.27 15.65 25.86
CA ASP A 365 10.72 15.21 27.17
C ASP A 365 9.69 14.23 27.77
N GLN A 366 10.07 12.96 27.85
CA GLN A 366 9.21 11.86 28.30
C GLN A 366 9.53 11.42 29.73
N SER A 367 10.38 12.19 30.45
CA SER A 367 10.68 11.94 31.86
C SER A 367 9.48 12.23 32.76
N ALA A 368 9.52 11.71 33.99
CA ALA A 368 8.44 11.88 34.96
C ALA A 368 8.17 13.37 35.23
N GLY A 369 6.90 13.78 35.20
CA GLY A 369 6.45 15.14 35.39
C GLY A 369 6.66 16.08 34.19
N ALA A 370 7.27 15.61 33.11
CA ALA A 370 7.45 16.38 31.87
C ALA A 370 6.18 16.36 30.98
N THR A 371 6.20 17.15 29.91
CA THR A 371 5.05 17.35 29.03
C THR A 371 4.61 16.05 28.35
N ASP A 372 5.56 15.20 27.94
CA ASP A 372 5.30 13.89 27.32
C ASP A 372 5.48 12.72 28.29
N ASP A 373 5.33 12.95 29.61
CA ASP A 373 5.47 11.92 30.64
C ASP A 373 4.73 10.64 30.23
N MET A 374 5.45 9.54 30.22
CA MET A 374 4.92 8.21 29.85
C MET A 374 3.80 7.72 30.79
N ALA A 375 3.66 8.31 31.97
CA ALA A 375 2.56 8.03 32.91
C ALA A 375 1.23 8.66 32.45
N ASN A 376 1.26 9.70 31.62
CA ASN A 376 0.05 10.36 31.12
C ASN A 376 -0.83 9.37 30.36
N THR A 377 -2.14 9.57 30.47
CA THR A 377 -3.12 8.81 29.67
C THR A 377 -2.86 9.04 28.18
N ASN A 378 -2.85 7.96 27.41
CA ASN A 378 -2.56 7.97 25.96
C ASN A 378 -1.16 8.47 25.57
N ALA A 379 -0.23 8.67 26.50
CA ALA A 379 1.17 8.86 26.15
C ALA A 379 1.79 7.56 25.62
N SER A 380 2.86 7.68 24.84
CA SER A 380 3.63 6.52 24.38
C SER A 380 4.09 5.67 25.58
N LYS A 381 3.83 4.38 25.54
CA LYS A 381 4.33 3.43 26.54
C LYS A 381 5.68 2.81 26.15
N THR A 382 6.10 3.04 24.90
CA THR A 382 7.39 2.56 24.40
C THR A 382 8.54 3.57 24.56
N GLY A 383 8.23 4.84 24.83
CA GLY A 383 9.21 5.92 24.87
C GLY A 383 9.62 6.48 23.51
N TYR A 384 8.80 6.24 22.48
CA TYR A 384 9.02 6.69 21.10
C TYR A 384 7.71 7.16 20.48
N TYR A 385 7.79 8.04 19.46
CA TYR A 385 6.65 8.41 18.63
C TYR A 385 6.96 8.21 17.14
N LEU A 386 5.93 7.96 16.36
CA LEU A 386 6.04 7.87 14.91
C LEU A 386 6.45 9.23 14.32
N LYS A 387 7.35 9.21 13.34
CA LYS A 387 7.76 10.39 12.56
C LYS A 387 7.53 10.20 11.07
N LYS A 388 7.86 9.02 10.55
CA LYS A 388 7.71 8.70 9.13
C LYS A 388 6.28 9.00 8.67
N PHE A 389 6.11 9.58 7.49
CA PHE A 389 4.86 10.04 6.88
C PHE A 389 4.21 11.29 7.49
N LEU A 390 4.60 11.72 8.68
CA LEU A 390 3.95 12.84 9.37
C LEU A 390 4.57 14.16 8.96
N THR A 391 3.71 15.13 8.66
CA THR A 391 4.12 16.52 8.43
C THR A 391 4.40 17.19 9.76
N ASP A 392 5.60 17.77 9.96
CA ASP A 392 5.93 18.49 11.18
C ASP A 392 5.16 19.82 11.29
N ASN A 393 4.90 20.26 12.52
CA ASN A 393 4.29 21.57 12.86
C ASN A 393 2.89 21.84 12.24
N LEU A 394 2.10 20.80 12.00
CA LEU A 394 0.72 20.97 11.54
C LEU A 394 -0.18 21.39 12.71
N ASP A 395 -0.86 22.53 12.59
CA ASP A 395 -1.81 23.02 13.61
C ASP A 395 -3.14 22.25 13.50
N LEU A 396 -3.29 21.26 14.37
CA LEU A 396 -4.47 20.39 14.41
C LEU A 396 -5.71 21.10 14.96
N VAL A 397 -5.51 22.13 15.78
CA VAL A 397 -6.61 22.93 16.39
C VAL A 397 -7.24 23.82 15.33
N GLN A 398 -6.42 24.44 14.49
CA GLN A 398 -6.91 25.25 13.37
C GLN A 398 -7.35 24.40 12.18
N GLY A 399 -7.28 23.07 12.30
CA GLY A 399 -7.73 22.15 11.25
C GLY A 399 -6.84 22.14 10.01
N GLN A 400 -5.56 22.52 10.12
CA GLN A 400 -4.63 22.41 9.02
C GLN A 400 -4.54 20.96 8.53
N VAL A 401 -4.34 20.78 7.24
CA VAL A 401 -4.27 19.47 6.57
C VAL A 401 -2.99 19.35 5.75
N ALA A 402 -2.53 18.13 5.55
CA ALA A 402 -1.38 17.80 4.71
C ALA A 402 -1.75 16.77 3.64
N GLN A 403 -0.93 16.70 2.59
CA GLN A 403 -1.04 15.65 1.59
C GLN A 403 -0.36 14.38 2.11
N HIS A 404 -1.06 13.25 2.03
CA HIS A 404 -0.51 11.93 2.30
C HIS A 404 -0.71 11.03 1.09
N ASN A 405 0.36 10.36 0.68
CA ASN A 405 0.35 9.42 -0.43
C ASN A 405 0.85 8.08 0.08
N TRP A 406 -0.01 7.05 0.06
CA TRP A 406 0.41 5.70 0.46
C TRP A 406 1.22 5.06 -0.65
N ILE A 407 2.49 4.79 -0.39
CA ILE A 407 3.40 4.18 -1.35
C ILE A 407 3.18 2.67 -1.30
N ALA A 408 2.55 2.12 -2.33
CA ALA A 408 2.25 0.70 -2.43
C ALA A 408 3.43 -0.10 -3.03
N TYR A 409 4.18 0.51 -3.96
CA TYR A 409 5.37 -0.07 -4.58
C TYR A 409 6.42 1.00 -4.80
N ARG A 410 7.67 0.74 -4.42
CA ARG A 410 8.81 1.63 -4.63
C ARG A 410 10.10 0.90 -4.96
N TRP A 411 11.04 1.61 -5.56
CA TRP A 411 12.27 1.04 -6.11
C TRP A 411 13.14 0.32 -5.08
N ALA A 412 13.27 0.86 -3.87
CA ALA A 412 14.04 0.19 -2.82
C ALA A 412 13.47 -1.20 -2.48
N GLU A 413 12.13 -1.36 -2.43
CA GLU A 413 11.52 -2.67 -2.24
C GLU A 413 11.88 -3.64 -3.37
N VAL A 414 11.86 -3.17 -4.63
CA VAL A 414 12.23 -4.00 -5.79
C VAL A 414 13.67 -4.49 -5.69
N LEU A 415 14.59 -3.61 -5.31
CA LEU A 415 15.99 -3.99 -5.09
C LEU A 415 16.14 -5.02 -3.96
N LEU A 416 15.39 -4.89 -2.88
CA LEU A 416 15.40 -5.84 -1.76
C LEU A 416 14.72 -7.15 -2.12
N ASN A 417 13.63 -7.12 -2.88
CA ASN A 417 12.97 -8.32 -3.41
C ASN A 417 13.91 -9.09 -4.34
N TYR A 418 14.63 -8.37 -5.19
CA TYR A 418 15.64 -8.95 -6.07
C TYR A 418 16.81 -9.56 -5.29
N ALA A 419 17.34 -8.81 -4.30
CA ALA A 419 18.45 -9.30 -3.48
C ALA A 419 18.09 -10.58 -2.73
N GLU A 420 16.86 -10.67 -2.19
CA GLU A 420 16.36 -11.88 -1.53
C GLU A 420 16.23 -13.05 -2.51
N ALA A 421 15.51 -12.86 -3.62
CA ALA A 421 15.29 -13.90 -4.61
C ALA A 421 16.59 -14.42 -5.23
N MET A 422 17.50 -13.51 -5.59
CA MET A 422 18.81 -13.85 -6.14
C MET A 422 19.68 -14.61 -5.14
N ASN A 423 19.68 -14.19 -3.87
CA ASN A 423 20.40 -14.93 -2.85
C ASN A 423 19.88 -16.36 -2.69
N GLU A 424 18.53 -16.50 -2.68
CA GLU A 424 17.92 -17.83 -2.53
C GLU A 424 18.10 -18.72 -3.76
N ALA A 425 18.19 -18.13 -4.95
CA ALA A 425 18.45 -18.89 -6.18
C ALA A 425 19.93 -19.21 -6.41
N TYR A 426 20.79 -18.20 -6.28
CA TYR A 426 22.18 -18.27 -6.79
C TYR A 426 23.24 -17.93 -5.74
N GLY A 427 22.85 -17.47 -4.55
CA GLY A 427 23.77 -16.94 -3.54
C GLY A 427 24.07 -15.45 -3.73
N PRO A 428 24.85 -14.83 -2.80
CA PRO A 428 24.97 -13.37 -2.73
C PRO A 428 25.73 -12.74 -3.91
N ASP A 429 26.68 -13.47 -4.52
CA ASP A 429 27.65 -12.93 -5.46
C ASP A 429 27.61 -13.57 -6.85
N ALA A 430 26.62 -14.47 -7.10
CA ALA A 430 26.43 -15.10 -8.40
C ALA A 430 25.16 -14.60 -9.10
N ALA A 431 25.16 -14.64 -10.43
CA ALA A 431 24.02 -14.31 -11.26
C ALA A 431 24.02 -15.17 -12.53
N PRO A 432 22.86 -15.50 -13.09
CA PRO A 432 22.78 -16.20 -14.37
C PRO A 432 23.24 -15.30 -15.53
N ALA A 433 23.54 -15.91 -16.67
CA ALA A 433 23.95 -15.18 -17.86
C ALA A 433 22.89 -14.14 -18.27
N GLY A 434 23.32 -12.93 -18.62
CA GLY A 434 22.45 -11.82 -19.00
C GLY A 434 21.98 -10.93 -17.84
N TYR A 435 22.23 -11.31 -16.58
CA TYR A 435 21.95 -10.45 -15.43
C TYR A 435 23.19 -9.61 -15.11
N THR A 436 22.99 -8.30 -14.92
CA THR A 436 24.09 -7.35 -14.64
C THR A 436 24.30 -7.10 -13.15
N LEU A 437 23.35 -7.52 -12.31
CA LEU A 437 23.34 -7.25 -10.88
C LEU A 437 23.28 -8.59 -10.11
N THR A 438 24.12 -8.75 -9.09
CA THR A 438 24.00 -9.85 -8.12
C THR A 438 23.24 -9.39 -6.87
N ALA A 439 22.93 -10.29 -5.95
CA ALA A 439 22.16 -9.97 -4.74
C ALA A 439 22.85 -8.90 -3.87
N ARG A 440 24.15 -9.03 -3.64
CA ARG A 440 24.91 -8.11 -2.77
C ARG A 440 24.93 -6.65 -3.28
N PRO A 441 25.29 -6.36 -4.53
CA PRO A 441 25.18 -5.00 -5.07
C PRO A 441 23.75 -4.44 -5.05
N ALA A 442 22.71 -5.27 -5.24
CA ALA A 442 21.32 -4.81 -5.14
C ALA A 442 20.99 -4.31 -3.73
N LEU A 443 21.32 -5.09 -2.71
CA LEU A 443 21.19 -4.68 -1.32
C LEU A 443 22.03 -3.43 -1.01
N GLN A 444 23.27 -3.38 -1.50
CA GLN A 444 24.19 -2.29 -1.23
C GLN A 444 23.71 -0.97 -1.84
N GLN A 445 23.03 -0.96 -2.99
CA GLN A 445 22.44 0.25 -3.56
C GLN A 445 21.48 0.93 -2.56
N VAL A 446 20.64 0.17 -1.86
CA VAL A 446 19.73 0.72 -0.85
C VAL A 446 20.53 1.35 0.30
N ARG A 447 21.58 0.70 0.75
CA ARG A 447 22.46 1.18 1.83
C ARG A 447 23.31 2.40 1.43
N ASP A 448 23.67 2.51 0.16
CA ASP A 448 24.46 3.61 -0.40
C ASP A 448 23.62 4.87 -0.69
N ARG A 449 22.30 4.85 -0.40
CA ARG A 449 21.44 6.02 -0.55
C ARG A 449 22.13 7.27 0.03
N ALA A 450 22.08 8.40 -0.69
CA ALA A 450 22.84 9.61 -0.36
C ALA A 450 22.61 10.12 1.07
N SER A 451 21.38 9.97 1.59
CA SER A 451 21.03 10.37 2.97
C SER A 451 21.42 9.36 4.05
N SER A 452 21.75 8.11 3.69
CA SER A 452 22.07 7.04 4.63
C SER A 452 23.56 6.70 4.66
N LYS A 453 24.16 6.37 3.50
CA LYS A 453 25.59 6.05 3.33
C LYS A 453 26.09 5.02 4.34
N LEU A 454 25.38 3.89 4.43
CA LEU A 454 25.65 2.86 5.41
C LEU A 454 26.88 2.02 5.04
N PRO A 455 27.57 1.42 6.02
CA PRO A 455 28.68 0.51 5.75
C PRO A 455 28.29 -0.65 4.84
N LYS A 456 29.29 -1.22 4.16
CA LYS A 456 29.09 -2.41 3.32
C LYS A 456 28.66 -3.60 4.16
N VAL A 457 27.77 -4.42 3.58
CA VAL A 457 27.34 -5.67 4.20
C VAL A 457 28.44 -6.73 4.05
N PHE A 458 28.92 -7.23 5.18
CA PHE A 458 29.85 -8.35 5.27
C PHE A 458 29.09 -9.63 5.60
N ALA A 459 28.79 -10.41 4.58
CA ALA A 459 28.18 -11.72 4.71
C ALA A 459 28.99 -12.70 3.85
N SER A 460 29.43 -13.83 4.44
CA SER A 460 30.35 -14.76 3.80
C SER A 460 29.65 -15.79 2.92
N ASP A 461 28.36 -16.02 3.16
CA ASP A 461 27.61 -17.11 2.55
C ASP A 461 26.12 -16.71 2.38
N LYS A 462 25.37 -17.60 1.78
CA LYS A 462 23.93 -17.44 1.49
C LYS A 462 23.11 -17.20 2.75
N GLU A 463 23.44 -17.87 3.87
CA GLU A 463 22.68 -17.80 5.11
C GLU A 463 22.89 -16.46 5.83
N SER A 464 24.13 -16.07 6.03
CA SER A 464 24.48 -14.77 6.61
C SER A 464 23.97 -13.60 5.75
N PHE A 465 23.95 -13.76 4.42
CA PHE A 465 23.40 -12.74 3.53
C PHE A 465 21.87 -12.68 3.60
N ARG A 466 21.18 -13.81 3.76
CA ARG A 466 19.73 -13.84 4.02
C ARG A 466 19.37 -13.01 5.24
N GLU A 467 20.10 -13.17 6.33
CA GLU A 467 19.86 -12.37 7.55
C GLU A 467 20.14 -10.88 7.33
N ALA A 468 21.15 -10.55 6.53
CA ALA A 468 21.41 -9.16 6.14
C ALA A 468 20.26 -8.56 5.30
N VAL A 469 19.69 -9.32 4.36
CA VAL A 469 18.50 -8.89 3.60
C VAL A 469 17.30 -8.71 4.51
N LYS A 470 17.00 -9.66 5.39
CA LYS A 470 15.91 -9.55 6.36
C LYS A 470 16.06 -8.30 7.25
N HIS A 471 17.29 -8.04 7.70
CA HIS A 471 17.62 -6.88 8.51
C HIS A 471 17.39 -5.57 7.73
N GLU A 472 17.91 -5.48 6.50
CA GLU A 472 17.78 -4.29 5.68
C GLU A 472 16.31 -4.02 5.33
N ARG A 473 15.54 -5.06 4.99
CA ARG A 473 14.09 -4.93 4.78
C ARG A 473 13.38 -4.38 6.00
N ARG A 474 13.71 -4.85 7.20
CA ARG A 474 13.13 -4.39 8.46
C ARG A 474 13.34 -2.90 8.69
N VAL A 475 14.53 -2.38 8.38
CA VAL A 475 14.90 -0.98 8.62
C VAL A 475 14.42 -0.08 7.47
N GLU A 476 14.67 -0.47 6.24
CA GLU A 476 14.32 0.32 5.06
C GLU A 476 12.80 0.46 4.89
N LEU A 477 12.07 -0.66 5.03
CA LEU A 477 10.63 -0.73 4.81
C LEU A 477 9.79 -0.54 6.10
N ALA A 478 10.41 -0.05 7.18
CA ALA A 478 9.73 0.18 8.45
C ALA A 478 8.46 1.02 8.28
N PHE A 479 7.36 0.58 8.87
CA PHE A 479 6.02 1.20 8.84
C PHE A 479 5.30 1.19 7.48
N GLU A 480 5.80 0.48 6.47
CA GLU A 480 5.22 0.38 5.12
C GLU A 480 4.40 -0.90 4.90
N ASP A 481 3.88 -1.50 5.95
CA ASP A 481 3.05 -2.73 5.95
C ASP A 481 3.75 -3.99 5.41
N HIS A 482 5.09 -4.03 5.40
CA HIS A 482 5.84 -5.20 4.96
C HIS A 482 6.12 -6.19 6.11
N ARG A 483 6.48 -5.69 7.30
CA ARG A 483 7.06 -6.50 8.38
C ARG A 483 6.21 -7.71 8.79
N TYR A 484 4.90 -7.52 9.00
CA TYR A 484 4.01 -8.59 9.41
C TYR A 484 3.99 -9.75 8.38
N TRP A 485 3.86 -9.38 7.11
CA TRP A 485 3.83 -10.33 5.99
C TRP A 485 5.18 -10.98 5.74
N ASP A 486 6.27 -10.27 5.89
CA ASP A 486 7.62 -10.80 5.82
C ASP A 486 7.86 -11.87 6.89
N LEU A 487 7.45 -11.60 8.14
CA LEU A 487 7.54 -12.57 9.23
C LEU A 487 6.72 -13.84 8.96
N LEU A 488 5.52 -13.69 8.42
CA LEU A 488 4.69 -14.85 8.05
C LEU A 488 5.32 -15.66 6.94
N ARG A 489 5.70 -15.03 5.82
CA ARG A 489 6.25 -15.74 4.66
C ARG A 489 7.60 -16.41 4.93
N TRP A 490 8.42 -15.83 5.81
CA TRP A 490 9.68 -16.43 6.28
C TRP A 490 9.47 -17.52 7.34
N LYS A 491 8.27 -17.63 7.93
CA LYS A 491 7.92 -18.48 9.08
C LYS A 491 8.64 -18.06 10.38
N ASP A 492 9.03 -16.80 10.47
CA ASP A 492 9.69 -16.19 11.64
C ASP A 492 8.68 -15.63 12.65
N ALA A 493 7.37 -15.59 12.31
CA ALA A 493 6.35 -14.92 13.10
C ALA A 493 6.21 -15.48 14.51
N MET A 494 6.27 -16.82 14.68
CA MET A 494 6.21 -17.48 15.99
C MET A 494 7.34 -17.05 16.91
N ASP A 495 8.56 -16.95 16.38
CA ASP A 495 9.75 -16.59 17.15
C ASP A 495 9.84 -15.10 17.45
N VAL A 496 9.33 -14.26 16.56
CA VAL A 496 9.47 -12.80 16.67
C VAL A 496 8.27 -12.16 17.40
N LEU A 497 7.05 -12.54 17.02
CA LEU A 497 5.84 -11.88 17.55
C LEU A 497 5.45 -12.34 18.95
N ASN A 498 6.03 -13.43 19.46
CA ASN A 498 5.90 -13.87 20.86
C ASN A 498 6.98 -13.26 21.78
N LYS A 499 7.94 -12.47 21.24
CA LYS A 499 8.91 -11.78 22.09
C LYS A 499 8.26 -10.60 22.81
N PRO A 500 8.78 -10.22 24.01
CA PRO A 500 8.34 -9.04 24.70
C PRO A 500 8.43 -7.77 23.84
N VAL A 501 7.45 -6.89 23.97
CA VAL A 501 7.52 -5.55 23.41
C VAL A 501 8.40 -4.71 24.33
N LEU A 502 9.51 -4.25 23.80
CA LEU A 502 10.46 -3.42 24.52
C LEU A 502 10.17 -1.94 24.27
N GLY A 503 10.36 -1.15 25.30
CA GLY A 503 10.36 0.30 25.28
C GLY A 503 11.56 0.84 26.06
N VAL A 504 11.64 2.15 26.21
CA VAL A 504 12.69 2.84 26.99
C VAL A 504 12.04 3.70 28.06
N ALA A 505 12.48 3.53 29.32
CA ALA A 505 12.18 4.46 30.38
C ALA A 505 13.18 5.64 30.34
N VAL A 506 12.67 6.84 30.49
CA VAL A 506 13.46 8.09 30.47
C VAL A 506 13.46 8.70 31.86
N THR A 507 14.66 8.94 32.40
CA THR A 507 14.82 9.62 33.69
C THR A 507 15.65 10.88 33.49
N LYS A 508 15.17 12.01 34.00
CA LYS A 508 15.90 13.28 33.94
C LYS A 508 17.08 13.25 34.89
N THR A 509 18.23 13.72 34.41
CA THR A 509 19.45 13.87 35.19
C THR A 509 19.85 15.35 35.28
N GLU A 510 20.88 15.70 36.01
CA GLU A 510 21.38 17.08 36.09
C GLU A 510 21.86 17.61 34.73
N THR A 511 22.38 16.75 33.86
CA THR A 511 23.01 17.13 32.59
C THR A 511 22.25 16.68 31.34
N GLY A 512 21.07 16.02 31.51
CA GLY A 512 20.29 15.50 30.38
C GLY A 512 19.31 14.42 30.79
N TRP A 513 19.40 13.26 30.18
CA TRP A 513 18.55 12.11 30.46
C TRP A 513 19.35 10.81 30.53
N SER A 514 18.87 9.86 31.33
CA SER A 514 19.29 8.46 31.28
C SER A 514 18.19 7.61 30.72
N TYR A 515 18.56 6.47 30.11
CA TYR A 515 17.69 5.59 29.34
C TYR A 515 17.83 4.16 29.83
N GLU A 516 16.71 3.52 30.15
CA GLU A 516 16.65 2.11 30.55
C GLU A 516 15.67 1.36 29.65
N VAL A 517 16.18 0.32 28.97
CA VAL A 517 15.32 -0.56 28.15
C VAL A 517 14.54 -1.49 29.07
N LYS A 518 13.22 -1.57 28.86
CA LYS A 518 12.34 -2.42 29.67
C LYS A 518 11.24 -3.06 28.81
N GLU A 519 10.68 -4.14 29.32
CA GLU A 519 9.46 -4.72 28.78
C GLU A 519 8.25 -3.82 29.11
N VAL A 520 7.44 -3.53 28.10
CA VAL A 520 6.26 -2.67 28.23
C VAL A 520 4.96 -3.37 27.88
N ALA A 521 5.01 -4.46 27.14
CA ALA A 521 3.86 -5.29 26.81
C ALA A 521 4.31 -6.70 26.38
N THR A 522 3.38 -7.64 26.46
CA THR A 522 3.50 -9.00 25.90
C THR A 522 2.58 -9.16 24.71
N ARG A 523 3.01 -9.99 23.76
CA ARG A 523 2.20 -10.43 22.62
C ARG A 523 2.01 -11.93 22.66
N THR A 524 0.98 -12.39 21.98
CA THR A 524 0.72 -13.81 21.76
C THR A 524 0.39 -14.00 20.29
N PHE A 525 1.16 -14.84 19.62
CA PHE A 525 0.94 -15.23 18.23
C PHE A 525 0.86 -16.77 18.16
N HIS A 526 -0.08 -17.32 17.36
CA HIS A 526 -0.33 -18.76 17.22
C HIS A 526 -0.16 -19.21 15.78
#